data_c94644e592f5ece27d546b541ef73c4b
#
_entry.id   c94644e592f5ece27d546b541ef73c4b
#
_cell.length_a   1.000
_cell.length_b   1.000
_cell.length_c   1.000
_cell.angle_alpha   90.00
_cell.angle_beta   90.00
_cell.angle_gamma   90.00
#
_symmetry.space_group_name_H-M   'P 1'
#
loop_
_entity.id
_entity.type
_entity.pdbx_description
1 polymer ?
#
loop_
_entity_poly.entity_id
_entity_poly.type
_entity_poly.pdbx_seq_one_letter_code
_entity_poly.pdbx_strand_id
1 'polypeptide(L)'
;MGIIDCNYSVIGSGPAIFLTHGVGGAEDAWRFIAPKLKDRFTIVTYDLRGHGKSPVNNKDFNLDDLVLDLERIREKTNIQKAHFMGHSLGGMIAPAYAKKFPER
;
A
#
# COMPACT_ATOMS: atom_id res chain seq x y z
N MET A 1 14.92 9.32 6.84
CA MET A 1 14.72 9.23 6.51
C MET A 1 14.02 8.64 6.16
N GLY A 2 13.45 8.35 5.98
CA GLY A 2 12.81 7.23 5.68
C GLY A 2 11.49 7.28 5.04
N ILE A 3 10.54 7.91 5.62
CA ILE A 3 9.17 7.89 5.13
C ILE A 3 9.00 8.86 3.97
N ILE A 4 8.36 8.39 2.89
CA ILE A 4 8.04 9.25 1.75
C ILE A 4 6.53 9.24 1.50
N ASP A 5 6.09 10.20 0.72
CA ASP A 5 4.68 10.29 0.31
C ASP A 5 4.48 9.57 -1.02
N CYS A 6 4.04 8.32 -0.96
CA CYS A 6 3.80 7.54 -2.15
C CYS A 6 2.51 7.98 -2.85
N ASN A 7 2.51 7.88 -4.17
CA ASN A 7 1.30 8.09 -4.96
C ASN A 7 0.28 7.01 -4.62
N TYR A 8 -0.96 7.38 -4.37
CA TYR A 8 -2.00 6.41 -4.04
C TYR A 8 -3.37 6.85 -4.58
N SER A 9 -4.27 5.88 -4.65
CA SER A 9 -5.65 6.10 -5.10
C SER A 9 -6.60 5.37 -4.15
N VAL A 10 -7.79 5.94 -3.95
CA VAL A 10 -8.83 5.35 -3.12
C VAL A 10 -10.12 5.27 -3.94
N ILE A 11 -10.70 4.09 -4.03
CA ILE A 11 -11.98 3.89 -4.71
C ILE A 11 -12.88 3.01 -3.85
N GLY A 12 -14.18 3.08 -4.12
CA GLY A 12 -15.16 2.19 -3.47
C GLY A 12 -15.59 2.66 -2.11
N SER A 13 -16.29 1.79 -1.41
CA SER A 13 -16.78 2.03 -0.06
C SER A 13 -16.92 0.71 0.69
N GLY A 14 -16.89 0.77 2.01
CA GLY A 14 -16.94 -0.40 2.88
C GLY A 14 -15.62 -0.61 3.60
N PRO A 15 -15.42 -1.82 4.17
CA PRO A 15 -14.14 -2.12 4.84
C PRO A 15 -12.97 -1.90 3.91
N ALA A 16 -11.85 -1.44 4.44
CA ALA A 16 -10.71 -1.05 3.63
C ALA A 16 -9.78 -2.23 3.32
N ILE A 17 -9.26 -2.26 2.09
CA ILE A 17 -8.22 -3.18 1.68
C ILE A 17 -7.11 -2.37 1.02
N PHE A 18 -5.89 -2.53 1.51
CA PHE A 18 -4.70 -1.94 0.89
C PHE A 18 -4.05 -2.99 0.01
N LEU A 19 -3.82 -2.65 -1.24
CA LEU A 19 -3.21 -3.55 -2.22
C LEU A 19 -1.81 -3.07 -2.56
N THR A 20 -0.81 -3.91 -2.30
CA THR A 20 0.59 -3.59 -2.51
C THR A 20 1.16 -4.44 -3.65
N HIS A 21 1.67 -3.76 -4.68
CA HIS A 21 2.21 -4.43 -5.86
C HIS A 21 3.62 -4.98 -5.61
N GLY A 22 4.15 -5.74 -6.56
CA GLY A 22 5.51 -6.26 -6.50
C GLY A 22 6.52 -5.34 -7.16
N VAL A 23 7.78 -5.73 -7.07
CA VAL A 23 8.89 -5.00 -7.70
C VAL A 23 8.65 -4.91 -9.20
N GLY A 24 8.83 -3.71 -9.74
CA GLY A 24 8.62 -3.47 -11.17
C GLY A 24 7.18 -3.16 -11.54
N GLY A 25 6.26 -3.23 -10.59
CA GLY A 25 4.87 -2.90 -10.83
C GLY A 25 4.52 -1.48 -10.42
N ALA A 26 3.24 -1.21 -10.29
CA ALA A 26 2.70 0.08 -9.87
C ALA A 26 1.27 -0.16 -9.41
N GLU A 27 0.57 0.92 -8.96
CA GLU A 27 -0.80 0.74 -8.49
C GLU A 27 -1.73 0.15 -9.55
N ASP A 28 -1.45 0.37 -10.83
CA ASP A 28 -2.28 -0.16 -11.90
C ASP A 28 -2.14 -1.68 -12.07
N ALA A 29 -1.23 -2.32 -11.34
CA ALA A 29 -1.16 -3.78 -11.31
C ALA A 29 -2.49 -4.38 -10.86
N TRP A 30 -3.29 -3.62 -10.13
CA TRP A 30 -4.56 -4.07 -9.58
C TRP A 30 -5.76 -3.68 -10.46
N ARG A 31 -5.53 -3.17 -11.66
CA ARG A 31 -6.58 -2.59 -12.49
C ARG A 31 -7.70 -3.55 -12.87
N PHE A 32 -7.43 -4.85 -12.86
CA PHE A 32 -8.45 -5.86 -13.16
C PHE A 32 -9.19 -6.33 -11.92
N ILE A 33 -8.58 -6.20 -10.75
CA ILE A 33 -9.15 -6.71 -9.50
C ILE A 33 -9.90 -5.62 -8.74
N ALA A 34 -9.32 -4.44 -8.64
CA ALA A 34 -9.89 -3.37 -7.84
C ALA A 34 -11.33 -3.01 -8.24
N PRO A 35 -11.66 -2.87 -9.54
CA PRO A 35 -13.03 -2.55 -9.90
C PRO A 35 -14.06 -3.62 -9.50
N LYS A 36 -13.62 -4.86 -9.34
CA LYS A 36 -14.52 -5.95 -8.94
C LYS A 36 -14.82 -5.94 -7.45
N LEU A 37 -14.00 -5.26 -6.66
CA LEU A 37 -14.13 -5.22 -5.21
C LEU A 37 -14.72 -3.91 -4.70
N LYS A 38 -14.74 -2.87 -5.51
CA LYS A 38 -15.10 -1.52 -5.04
C LYS A 38 -16.52 -1.40 -4.53
N ASP A 39 -17.42 -2.29 -4.93
CA ASP A 39 -18.81 -2.24 -4.49
C ASP A 39 -18.96 -2.66 -3.03
N ARG A 40 -18.01 -3.41 -2.51
CA ARG A 40 -18.07 -3.95 -1.15
C ARG A 40 -16.93 -3.47 -0.26
N PHE A 41 -15.87 -2.93 -0.85
CA PHE A 41 -14.66 -2.54 -0.12
C PHE A 41 -14.19 -1.18 -0.55
N THR A 42 -13.56 -0.49 0.38
CA THR A 42 -12.74 0.67 0.05
C THR A 42 -11.37 0.13 -0.36
N ILE A 43 -10.97 0.43 -1.58
CA ILE A 43 -9.72 -0.12 -2.14
C ILE A 43 -8.69 1.00 -2.21
N VAL A 44 -7.57 0.80 -1.54
CA VAL A 44 -6.42 1.71 -1.61
C VAL A 44 -5.30 1.01 -2.35
N THR A 45 -4.90 1.57 -3.47
CA THR A 45 -3.76 1.11 -4.25
C THR A 45 -2.70 2.20 -4.23
N TYR A 46 -1.45 1.82 -4.32
CA TYR A 46 -0.38 2.81 -4.30
C TYR A 46 0.85 2.28 -5.02
N ASP A 47 1.72 3.21 -5.39
CA ASP A 47 3.01 2.89 -6.00
C ASP A 47 4.06 2.83 -4.90
N LEU A 48 4.81 1.72 -4.82
CA LEU A 48 5.95 1.64 -3.92
C LEU A 48 6.95 2.74 -4.24
N ARG A 49 7.77 3.12 -3.26
CA ARG A 49 8.78 4.14 -3.51
C ARG A 49 9.63 3.75 -4.72
N GLY A 50 9.94 4.73 -5.56
CA GLY A 50 10.71 4.51 -6.76
C GLY A 50 9.96 3.81 -7.88
N HIS A 51 8.66 3.53 -7.72
CA HIS A 51 7.83 2.89 -8.73
C HIS A 51 6.71 3.84 -9.15
N GLY A 52 6.25 3.69 -10.39
CA GLY A 52 5.15 4.50 -10.90
C GLY A 52 5.40 5.98 -10.67
N LYS A 53 4.48 6.65 -9.99
CA LYS A 53 4.57 8.09 -9.70
C LYS A 53 5.11 8.39 -8.31
N SER A 54 5.49 7.37 -7.55
CA SER A 54 6.02 7.60 -6.21
C SER A 54 7.48 8.01 -6.27
N PRO A 55 7.88 8.98 -5.44
CA PRO A 55 9.28 9.41 -5.42
C PRO A 55 10.19 8.39 -4.74
N VAL A 56 11.48 8.57 -4.93
CA VAL A 56 12.48 7.86 -4.15
C VAL A 56 13.47 8.91 -3.67
N ASN A 57 13.69 8.98 -2.36
CA ASN A 57 14.57 9.99 -1.78
C ASN A 57 15.91 9.42 -1.37
N ASN A 58 16.10 8.12 -1.51
CA ASN A 58 17.29 7.46 -1.04
C ASN A 58 17.50 6.20 -1.86
N LYS A 59 18.74 5.83 -2.06
CA LYS A 59 19.07 4.61 -2.80
C LYS A 59 18.83 3.36 -1.97
N ASP A 60 19.11 3.47 -0.68
CA ASP A 60 19.03 2.33 0.21
C ASP A 60 17.79 2.43 1.07
N PHE A 61 17.00 1.37 1.05
CA PHE A 61 15.87 1.25 1.95
C PHE A 61 15.68 -0.22 2.26
N ASN A 62 15.00 -0.49 3.37
CA ASN A 62 14.74 -1.85 3.80
C ASN A 62 13.24 -2.09 3.90
N LEU A 63 12.88 -3.32 4.28
CA LEU A 63 11.47 -3.67 4.38
C LEU A 63 10.73 -2.78 5.38
N ASP A 64 11.38 -2.39 6.47
CA ASP A 64 10.76 -1.54 7.48
C ASP A 64 10.41 -0.17 6.89
N ASP A 65 11.25 0.38 6.02
CA ASP A 65 10.95 1.64 5.34
C ASP A 65 9.69 1.52 4.49
N LEU A 66 9.53 0.39 3.80
CA LEU A 66 8.35 0.16 2.97
C LEU A 66 7.08 0.03 3.82
N VAL A 67 7.21 -0.60 4.99
CA VAL A 67 6.10 -0.71 5.94
C VAL A 67 5.69 0.67 6.44
N LEU A 68 6.65 1.54 6.73
CA LEU A 68 6.35 2.90 7.20
C LEU A 68 5.73 3.75 6.10
N ASP A 69 6.13 3.56 4.85
CA ASP A 69 5.48 4.24 3.73
C ASP A 69 4.00 3.88 3.66
N LEU A 70 3.67 2.61 3.88
CA LEU A 70 2.29 2.14 3.88
C LEU A 70 1.50 2.73 5.05
N GLU A 71 2.11 2.79 6.23
CA GLU A 71 1.46 3.41 7.40
C GLU A 71 1.17 4.88 7.14
N ARG A 72 2.06 5.57 6.43
CA ARG A 72 1.85 6.97 6.07
C ARG A 72 0.58 7.15 5.25
N ILE A 73 0.36 6.24 4.28
CA ILE A 73 -0.86 6.30 3.45
C ILE A 73 -2.08 6.02 4.32
N ARG A 74 -2.01 5.04 5.21
CA ARG A 74 -3.12 4.74 6.11
C ARG A 74 -3.50 5.96 6.93
N GLU A 75 -2.52 6.67 7.47
CA GLU A 75 -2.78 7.89 8.23
C GLU A 75 -3.41 8.97 7.38
N LYS A 76 -2.91 9.16 6.16
CA LYS A 76 -3.44 10.18 5.26
C LYS A 76 -4.88 9.93 4.84
N THR A 77 -5.27 8.66 4.74
CA THR A 77 -6.63 8.29 4.36
C THR A 77 -7.58 8.23 5.53
N ASN A 78 -7.08 8.42 6.77
CA ASN A 78 -7.89 8.34 7.99
C ASN A 78 -8.54 6.99 8.21
N ILE A 79 -7.95 5.93 7.66
CA ILE A 79 -8.47 4.57 7.84
C ILE A 79 -7.86 3.98 9.10
N GLN A 80 -8.72 3.57 10.05
CA GLN A 80 -8.24 3.05 11.34
C GLN A 80 -7.77 1.61 11.23
N LYS A 81 -8.54 0.79 10.54
CA LYS A 81 -8.25 -0.63 10.36
C LYS A 81 -8.47 -1.02 8.91
N ALA A 82 -7.69 -1.98 8.43
CA ALA A 82 -7.80 -2.42 7.06
C ALA A 82 -7.28 -3.84 6.89
N HIS A 83 -7.65 -4.45 5.80
CA HIS A 83 -7.02 -5.67 5.32
C HIS A 83 -5.85 -5.26 4.44
N PHE A 84 -4.80 -6.06 4.44
CA PHE A 84 -3.61 -5.79 3.64
C PHE A 84 -3.33 -7.00 2.77
N MET A 85 -3.21 -6.78 1.47
CA MET A 85 -2.96 -7.83 0.49
C MET A 85 -1.80 -7.40 -0.39
N GLY A 86 -0.93 -8.33 -0.72
CA GLY A 86 0.23 -8.01 -1.53
C GLY A 86 0.59 -9.12 -2.49
N HIS A 87 1.35 -8.75 -3.50
CA HIS A 87 1.87 -9.69 -4.50
C HIS A 87 3.39 -9.58 -4.52
N SER A 88 4.10 -10.70 -4.46
CA SER A 88 5.55 -10.75 -4.49
C SER A 88 6.13 -9.93 -3.32
N LEU A 89 6.87 -8.85 -3.59
CA LEU A 89 7.40 -7.98 -2.53
C LEU A 89 6.26 -7.44 -1.67
N GLY A 90 5.13 -7.07 -2.29
CA GLY A 90 3.95 -6.65 -1.55
C GLY A 90 3.46 -7.72 -0.59
N GLY A 91 3.61 -9.00 -0.97
CA GLY A 91 3.26 -10.12 -0.12
C GLY A 91 4.18 -10.25 1.10
N MET A 92 5.37 -9.65 1.06
CA MET A 92 6.26 -9.57 2.22
C MET A 92 5.93 -8.36 3.08
N ILE A 93 5.53 -7.26 2.45
CA ILE A 93 5.21 -6.03 3.16
C ILE A 93 3.95 -6.20 4.01
N ALA A 94 2.93 -6.86 3.49
CA ALA A 94 1.67 -7.01 4.19
C ALA A 94 1.82 -7.71 5.55
N PRO A 95 2.46 -8.89 5.66
CA PRO A 95 2.65 -9.50 6.98
C PRO A 95 3.61 -8.73 7.86
N ALA A 96 4.63 -8.06 7.28
CA ALA A 96 5.55 -7.24 8.07
C ALA A 96 4.80 -6.05 8.67
N TYR A 97 3.88 -5.47 7.93
CA TYR A 97 3.03 -4.38 8.42
C TYR A 97 2.15 -4.87 9.58
N ALA A 98 1.51 -6.03 9.40
CA ALA A 98 0.63 -6.60 10.43
C ALA A 98 1.40 -6.88 11.72
N LYS A 99 2.65 -7.33 11.60
CA LYS A 99 3.48 -7.59 12.77
C LYS A 99 3.83 -6.31 13.52
N LYS A 100 4.11 -5.23 12.78
CA LYS A 100 4.51 -3.97 13.38
C LYS A 100 3.31 -3.20 13.94
N PHE A 101 2.17 -3.29 13.29
CA PHE A 101 0.95 -2.56 13.67
C PHE A 101 -0.22 -3.52 13.80
N PRO A 102 -0.23 -4.41 14.78
CA PRO A 102 -1.25 -5.47 14.86
C PRO A 102 -2.68 -4.95 15.06
N GLU A 103 -2.82 -3.73 15.52
CA GLU A 103 -4.14 -3.14 15.77
C GLU A 103 -4.73 -2.43 14.55
N ARG A 104 -4.04 -2.40 13.44
CA ARG A 104 -4.50 -1.70 12.22
C ARG A 104 -5.36 -2.55 11.32
#